data_4de04e10961ff8a31dc222e08524c43a
#
_entry.id   4de04e10961ff8a31dc222e08524c43a
#
_cell.length_a   1.000
_cell.length_b   1.000
_cell.length_c   1.000
_cell.angle_alpha   90.00
_cell.angle_beta   90.00
_cell.angle_gamma   90.00
#
_symmetry.space_group_name_H-M   'P 1'
#
loop_
_entity.id
_entity.type
_entity.pdbx_description
1 polymer ?
#
loop_
_entity_poly.entity_id
_entity_poly.type
_entity_poly.pdbx_seq_one_letter_code
_entity_poly.pdbx_strand_id
1 'polypeptide(L)'
;MNRTLFRIPAMLLGLACSAAFLPPALARDAAALPALSARQQALMATVVGNAAHPRILQVSLAELHPTQPAIGYDQVYYKLGRYAAEEQHITDIAKPKKFADLCEANGQGDVLPGTANVAGATLAAPPASYRCKAAVGSRPDDMKTVVIGPRGTLYLTDGHHTFSTFRAADGGRNGQLTVWVKVSDNFSALDETAFWARMREENKVWLKNGRNQPITPQQLPSSVGLQSLGDDPYRSLVYFTRDVAYAPPGHATEFLEFYWADWLRSKPVIDLARVNLRDATAYAHAIGLAAQAMVALQPADIVSHGKRASELGVLDRVNRATLDELTLDKGKLRYAIDYRKSLHPR
;
A
#
# COMPACT_ATOMS: atom_id res chain seq x y z
N MET A 1 -54.83 58.58 43.42
CA MET A 1 -56.22 58.19 43.67
C MET A 1 -56.75 57.64 42.34
N ASN A 2 -57.52 56.60 42.40
CA ASN A 2 -58.20 55.79 41.40
C ASN A 2 -57.38 54.65 40.74
N ARG A 3 -57.66 53.49 41.29
CA ARG A 3 -57.39 52.16 40.76
C ARG A 3 -58.54 51.80 39.81
N THR A 4 -58.23 51.40 38.60
CA THR A 4 -59.19 50.77 37.71
C THR A 4 -58.74 49.31 37.46
N LEU A 5 -59.55 48.37 37.96
CA LEU A 5 -59.41 46.92 37.78
C LEU A 5 -59.91 46.52 36.40
N PHE A 6 -59.08 45.92 35.56
CA PHE A 6 -59.50 45.24 34.33
C PHE A 6 -59.65 43.76 34.62
N ARG A 7 -60.86 43.22 34.45
CA ARG A 7 -61.18 41.79 34.44
C ARG A 7 -60.83 41.20 33.10
N ILE A 8 -60.06 40.10 33.10
CA ILE A 8 -59.77 39.26 31.93
C ILE A 8 -60.71 38.04 31.98
N PRO A 9 -61.45 37.69 30.88
CA PRO A 9 -62.25 36.47 30.87
C PRO A 9 -61.34 35.25 30.56
N ALA A 10 -61.59 34.15 31.29
CA ALA A 10 -60.98 32.86 31.10
C ALA A 10 -61.51 32.20 29.82
N MET A 11 -60.62 31.97 28.85
CA MET A 11 -60.90 31.17 27.64
C MET A 11 -60.45 29.74 27.89
N LEU A 12 -61.38 28.79 27.97
CA LEU A 12 -61.12 27.35 27.97
C LEU A 12 -60.63 26.92 26.61
N LEU A 13 -59.36 26.57 26.48
CA LEU A 13 -58.84 25.87 25.27
C LEU A 13 -58.98 24.37 25.53
N GLY A 14 -59.85 23.73 24.77
CA GLY A 14 -59.94 22.28 24.67
C GLY A 14 -58.71 21.69 23.98
N LEU A 15 -57.95 20.83 24.64
CA LEU A 15 -56.91 20.03 24.05
C LEU A 15 -57.53 18.87 23.27
N ALA A 16 -57.56 18.97 21.92
CA ALA A 16 -57.82 17.84 21.05
C ALA A 16 -56.51 17.01 20.92
N CYS A 17 -56.47 15.82 21.54
CA CYS A 17 -55.43 14.83 21.35
C CYS A 17 -55.54 14.23 19.95
N SER A 18 -54.77 14.75 18.99
CA SER A 18 -54.60 14.09 17.71
C SER A 18 -53.58 12.95 17.86
N ALA A 19 -54.06 11.72 17.91
CA ALA A 19 -53.19 10.53 17.81
C ALA A 19 -52.55 10.49 16.40
N ALA A 20 -51.30 10.89 16.30
CA ALA A 20 -50.53 10.70 15.09
C ALA A 20 -50.24 9.19 14.89
N PHE A 21 -50.88 8.58 13.92
CA PHE A 21 -50.52 7.26 13.41
C PHE A 21 -49.13 7.37 12.76
N LEU A 22 -48.11 6.89 13.42
CA LEU A 22 -46.80 6.61 12.80
C LEU A 22 -47.01 5.44 11.84
N PRO A 23 -46.61 5.56 10.57
CA PRO A 23 -46.63 4.42 9.66
C PRO A 23 -45.63 3.35 10.20
N PRO A 24 -45.94 2.05 10.02
CA PRO A 24 -45.00 1.00 10.40
C PRO A 24 -43.70 1.19 9.64
N ALA A 25 -42.59 1.28 10.37
CA ALA A 25 -41.28 1.28 9.76
C ALA A 25 -41.19 0.03 8.86
N LEU A 26 -41.10 0.26 7.55
CA LEU A 26 -40.77 -0.80 6.59
C LEU A 26 -39.45 -1.41 7.05
N ALA A 27 -39.51 -2.61 7.64
CA ALA A 27 -38.35 -3.43 7.86
C ALA A 27 -37.71 -3.59 6.46
N ARG A 28 -36.55 -2.92 6.24
CA ARG A 28 -35.73 -3.23 5.09
C ARG A 28 -35.34 -4.68 5.28
N ASP A 29 -35.85 -5.55 4.44
CA ASP A 29 -35.34 -6.91 4.32
C ASP A 29 -33.82 -6.81 4.20
N ALA A 30 -33.13 -7.30 5.21
CA ALA A 30 -31.68 -7.48 5.13
C ALA A 30 -31.46 -8.46 3.98
N ALA A 31 -31.09 -7.93 2.81
CA ALA A 31 -30.83 -8.75 1.63
C ALA A 31 -29.85 -9.83 2.04
N ALA A 32 -30.27 -11.08 1.92
CA ALA A 32 -29.43 -12.22 2.28
C ALA A 32 -28.13 -12.12 1.49
N LEU A 33 -26.99 -12.24 2.19
CA LEU A 33 -25.69 -12.20 1.55
C LEU A 33 -25.63 -13.28 0.46
N PRO A 34 -25.05 -12.99 -0.72
CA PRO A 34 -24.93 -13.96 -1.80
C PRO A 34 -24.19 -15.21 -1.32
N ALA A 35 -24.54 -16.38 -1.84
CA ALA A 35 -23.86 -17.64 -1.53
C ALA A 35 -22.36 -17.55 -1.83
N LEU A 36 -21.54 -18.26 -1.03
CA LEU A 36 -20.09 -18.32 -1.23
C LEU A 36 -19.77 -19.15 -2.49
N SER A 37 -18.86 -18.66 -3.31
CA SER A 37 -18.30 -19.43 -4.42
C SER A 37 -17.41 -20.57 -3.90
N ALA A 38 -17.17 -21.60 -4.72
CA ALA A 38 -16.23 -22.68 -4.40
C ALA A 38 -14.83 -22.16 -4.04
N ARG A 39 -14.36 -21.12 -4.74
CA ARG A 39 -13.07 -20.43 -4.44
C ARG A 39 -13.08 -19.85 -3.03
N GLN A 40 -14.12 -19.12 -2.65
CA GLN A 40 -14.24 -18.52 -1.32
C GLN A 40 -14.28 -19.59 -0.22
N GLN A 41 -15.03 -20.67 -0.43
CA GLN A 41 -15.09 -21.80 0.52
C GLN A 41 -13.71 -22.45 0.70
N ALA A 42 -12.98 -22.68 -0.39
CA ALA A 42 -11.62 -23.23 -0.36
C ALA A 42 -10.64 -22.29 0.37
N LEU A 43 -10.74 -20.97 0.17
CA LEU A 43 -9.94 -19.99 0.89
C LEU A 43 -10.23 -20.01 2.38
N MET A 44 -11.50 -20.03 2.78
CA MET A 44 -11.89 -20.09 4.19
C MET A 44 -11.41 -21.38 4.90
N ALA A 45 -11.34 -22.50 4.17
CA ALA A 45 -10.82 -23.77 4.67
C ALA A 45 -9.27 -23.85 4.66
N THR A 46 -8.57 -22.79 4.24
CA THR A 46 -7.12 -22.80 4.14
C THR A 46 -6.46 -22.85 5.51
N VAL A 47 -5.64 -23.86 5.75
CA VAL A 47 -4.78 -23.95 6.94
C VAL A 47 -3.54 -23.08 6.72
N VAL A 48 -3.24 -22.20 7.67
CA VAL A 48 -2.03 -21.37 7.66
C VAL A 48 -0.81 -22.26 7.90
N GLY A 49 0.24 -22.04 7.10
CA GLY A 49 1.53 -22.72 7.28
C GLY A 49 2.33 -22.16 8.47
N ASN A 50 3.54 -22.64 8.61
CA ASN A 50 4.52 -22.12 9.56
C ASN A 50 5.75 -21.60 8.81
N ALA A 51 6.75 -21.12 9.55
CA ALA A 51 7.96 -20.53 8.94
C ALA A 51 8.74 -21.54 8.05
N ALA A 52 8.76 -22.83 8.41
CA ALA A 52 9.45 -23.88 7.63
C ALA A 52 8.62 -24.34 6.41
N HIS A 53 7.31 -24.32 6.55
CA HIS A 53 6.35 -24.76 5.53
C HIS A 53 5.26 -23.70 5.37
N PRO A 54 5.54 -22.54 4.76
CA PRO A 54 4.56 -21.49 4.60
C PRO A 54 3.45 -21.91 3.64
N ARG A 55 2.22 -21.54 3.95
CA ARG A 55 1.12 -21.71 3.01
C ARG A 55 1.19 -20.66 1.92
N ILE A 56 1.33 -21.11 0.68
CA ILE A 56 1.34 -20.22 -0.48
C ILE A 56 0.09 -20.46 -1.33
N LEU A 57 -0.42 -19.41 -1.95
CA LEU A 57 -1.59 -19.44 -2.83
C LEU A 57 -1.26 -18.76 -4.15
N GLN A 58 -1.76 -19.31 -5.23
CA GLN A 58 -1.82 -18.63 -6.50
C GLN A 58 -3.08 -17.78 -6.57
N VAL A 59 -2.92 -16.49 -6.88
CA VAL A 59 -4.02 -15.51 -6.88
C VAL A 59 -3.88 -14.57 -8.07
N SER A 60 -5.01 -14.06 -8.56
CA SER A 60 -5.00 -12.94 -9.50
C SER A 60 -4.81 -11.63 -8.73
N LEU A 61 -4.13 -10.63 -9.34
CA LEU A 61 -4.05 -9.28 -8.77
C LEU A 61 -5.43 -8.66 -8.53
N ALA A 62 -6.44 -9.08 -9.30
CA ALA A 62 -7.82 -8.63 -9.13
C ALA A 62 -8.51 -9.16 -7.86
N GLU A 63 -8.01 -10.27 -7.27
CA GLU A 63 -8.54 -10.84 -6.03
C GLU A 63 -8.03 -10.12 -4.76
N LEU A 64 -7.01 -9.25 -4.89
CA LEU A 64 -6.31 -8.67 -3.75
C LEU A 64 -6.93 -7.34 -3.32
N HIS A 65 -7.36 -7.28 -2.06
CA HIS A 65 -7.85 -6.08 -1.39
C HIS A 65 -6.72 -5.44 -0.57
N PRO A 66 -6.40 -4.15 -0.77
CA PRO A 66 -5.36 -3.50 0.00
C PRO A 66 -5.77 -3.25 1.46
N THR A 67 -4.79 -3.26 2.35
CA THR A 67 -4.94 -2.91 3.77
C THR A 67 -4.43 -1.51 4.08
N GLN A 68 -4.13 -0.73 3.05
CA GLN A 68 -3.75 0.68 3.13
C GLN A 68 -4.40 1.46 1.98
N PRO A 69 -4.81 2.73 2.19
CA PRO A 69 -5.50 3.51 1.16
C PRO A 69 -4.56 4.23 0.20
N ALA A 70 -3.27 4.30 0.51
CA ALA A 70 -2.29 5.07 -0.26
C ALA A 70 -0.95 4.36 -0.34
N ILE A 71 -0.16 4.72 -1.36
CA ILE A 71 1.22 4.28 -1.59
C ILE A 71 2.08 5.47 -2.03
N GLY A 72 3.39 5.33 -1.95
CA GLY A 72 4.31 6.29 -2.57
C GLY A 72 4.38 6.04 -4.08
N TYR A 73 3.80 6.93 -4.88
CA TYR A 73 3.77 6.75 -6.35
C TYR A 73 5.17 6.74 -6.96
N ASP A 74 6.13 7.50 -6.43
CA ASP A 74 7.48 7.54 -6.98
C ASP A 74 8.25 6.23 -6.81
N GLN A 75 7.90 5.40 -5.81
CA GLN A 75 8.43 4.04 -5.72
C GLN A 75 7.94 3.17 -6.89
N VAL A 76 6.69 3.32 -7.30
CA VAL A 76 6.12 2.63 -8.47
C VAL A 76 6.70 3.22 -9.76
N TYR A 77 6.78 4.55 -9.87
CA TYR A 77 7.34 5.24 -11.03
C TYR A 77 8.80 4.90 -11.28
N TYR A 78 9.61 4.77 -10.21
CA TYR A 78 10.97 4.27 -10.32
C TYR A 78 11.02 2.90 -11.03
N LYS A 79 10.20 1.95 -10.59
CA LYS A 79 10.18 0.61 -11.18
C LYS A 79 9.68 0.65 -12.62
N LEU A 80 8.59 1.33 -12.88
CA LEU A 80 8.03 1.47 -14.24
C LEU A 80 8.98 2.21 -15.17
N GLY A 81 9.64 3.29 -14.72
CA GLY A 81 10.65 4.01 -15.49
C GLY A 81 11.85 3.14 -15.84
N ARG A 82 12.31 2.34 -14.89
CA ARG A 82 13.38 1.38 -15.14
C ARG A 82 12.94 0.29 -16.13
N TYR A 83 11.73 -0.26 -15.98
CA TYR A 83 11.20 -1.26 -16.93
C TYR A 83 11.11 -0.69 -18.34
N ALA A 84 10.59 0.53 -18.49
CA ALA A 84 10.48 1.20 -19.79
C ALA A 84 11.85 1.49 -20.42
N ALA A 85 12.85 1.90 -19.63
CA ALA A 85 14.21 2.11 -20.14
C ALA A 85 14.88 0.80 -20.56
N GLU A 86 14.68 -0.28 -19.79
CA GLU A 86 15.19 -1.61 -20.14
C GLU A 86 14.49 -2.21 -21.38
N GLU A 87 13.19 -1.92 -21.58
CA GLU A 87 12.42 -2.39 -22.73
C GLU A 87 13.00 -1.93 -24.08
N GLN A 88 13.59 -0.72 -24.12
CA GLN A 88 14.22 -0.17 -25.34
C GLN A 88 15.45 -0.97 -25.81
N HIS A 89 16.06 -1.73 -24.90
CA HIS A 89 17.27 -2.51 -25.13
C HIS A 89 17.14 -3.93 -24.57
N ILE A 90 15.93 -4.47 -24.54
CA ILE A 90 15.62 -5.71 -23.83
C ILE A 90 16.43 -6.91 -24.34
N THR A 91 16.74 -6.95 -25.63
CA THR A 91 17.55 -8.01 -26.25
C THR A 91 18.99 -8.05 -25.70
N ASP A 92 19.50 -6.93 -25.21
CA ASP A 92 20.87 -6.79 -24.71
C ASP A 92 20.94 -6.99 -23.19
N ILE A 93 19.78 -7.14 -22.53
CA ILE A 93 19.71 -7.25 -21.07
C ILE A 93 19.51 -8.70 -20.66
N ALA A 94 20.54 -9.30 -20.08
CA ALA A 94 20.49 -10.70 -19.66
C ALA A 94 19.40 -10.97 -18.59
N LYS A 95 19.10 -9.99 -17.74
CA LYS A 95 18.13 -10.08 -16.65
C LYS A 95 17.26 -8.83 -16.57
N PRO A 96 16.24 -8.69 -17.45
CA PRO A 96 15.34 -7.54 -17.37
C PRO A 96 14.63 -7.47 -16.02
N LYS A 97 14.69 -6.29 -15.39
CA LYS A 97 14.23 -6.09 -14.00
C LYS A 97 12.73 -6.39 -13.81
N LYS A 98 11.92 -6.15 -14.82
CA LYS A 98 10.49 -6.49 -14.83
C LYS A 98 10.23 -7.95 -14.46
N PHE A 99 10.94 -8.87 -15.11
CA PHE A 99 10.81 -10.31 -14.86
C PHE A 99 11.56 -10.77 -13.60
N ALA A 100 12.70 -10.15 -13.28
CA ALA A 100 13.41 -10.41 -12.04
C ALA A 100 12.52 -10.08 -10.82
N ASP A 101 11.83 -8.94 -10.85
CA ASP A 101 10.91 -8.54 -9.77
C ASP A 101 9.72 -9.51 -9.64
N LEU A 102 9.20 -10.06 -10.75
CA LEU A 102 8.12 -11.05 -10.69
C LEU A 102 8.62 -12.39 -10.13
N CYS A 103 9.79 -12.87 -10.55
CA CYS A 103 10.39 -14.09 -9.99
C CYS A 103 10.66 -13.94 -8.49
N GLU A 104 11.19 -12.79 -8.06
CA GLU A 104 11.41 -12.46 -6.65
C GLU A 104 10.09 -12.48 -5.87
N ALA A 105 9.06 -11.77 -6.34
CA ALA A 105 7.76 -11.70 -5.68
C ALA A 105 7.05 -13.07 -5.55
N ASN A 106 7.32 -14.01 -6.47
CA ASN A 106 6.83 -15.39 -6.42
C ASN A 106 7.71 -16.33 -5.57
N GLY A 107 8.74 -15.80 -4.90
CA GLY A 107 9.67 -16.60 -4.10
C GLY A 107 10.56 -17.51 -4.95
N GLN A 108 10.82 -17.15 -6.21
CA GLN A 108 11.61 -17.92 -7.17
C GLN A 108 13.03 -17.36 -7.36
N GLY A 109 13.42 -16.37 -6.53
CA GLY A 109 14.69 -15.66 -6.63
C GLY A 109 14.70 -14.71 -7.81
N ASP A 110 15.65 -14.89 -8.74
CA ASP A 110 15.87 -13.99 -9.87
C ASP A 110 15.40 -14.66 -11.20
N VAL A 111 15.29 -13.90 -12.26
CA VAL A 111 15.12 -14.44 -13.61
C VAL A 111 16.42 -15.12 -14.08
N LEU A 112 16.29 -16.23 -14.82
CA LEU A 112 17.45 -16.86 -15.47
C LEU A 112 17.98 -15.96 -16.60
N PRO A 113 19.30 -15.70 -16.63
CA PRO A 113 19.89 -14.86 -17.66
C PRO A 113 19.54 -15.35 -19.07
N GLY A 114 19.22 -14.42 -19.96
CA GLY A 114 18.97 -14.72 -21.38
C GLY A 114 17.64 -15.43 -21.67
N THR A 115 16.74 -15.56 -20.68
CA THR A 115 15.43 -16.20 -20.91
C THR A 115 14.27 -15.22 -21.03
N ALA A 116 14.49 -13.94 -20.73
CA ALA A 116 13.44 -12.91 -20.72
C ALA A 116 13.72 -11.75 -21.70
N ASN A 117 14.75 -11.87 -22.50
CA ASN A 117 15.25 -10.82 -23.41
C ASN A 117 14.59 -10.88 -24.79
N VAL A 118 13.27 -10.99 -24.83
CA VAL A 118 12.47 -11.05 -26.06
C VAL A 118 11.70 -9.75 -26.21
N ALA A 119 11.82 -9.11 -27.36
CA ALA A 119 11.07 -7.89 -27.66
C ALA A 119 9.55 -8.10 -27.54
N GLY A 120 8.87 -7.16 -26.90
CA GLY A 120 7.43 -7.24 -26.66
C GLY A 120 6.99 -8.25 -25.59
N ALA A 121 7.92 -8.88 -24.85
CA ALA A 121 7.59 -9.76 -23.75
C ALA A 121 6.86 -9.00 -22.63
N THR A 122 5.75 -9.55 -22.13
CA THR A 122 4.92 -8.97 -21.06
C THR A 122 4.89 -9.86 -19.83
N LEU A 123 4.54 -9.31 -18.66
CA LEU A 123 4.41 -10.09 -17.43
C LEU A 123 3.33 -11.16 -17.51
N ALA A 124 2.25 -10.88 -18.25
CA ALA A 124 1.12 -11.79 -18.43
C ALA A 124 1.36 -12.82 -19.56
N ALA A 125 2.46 -12.69 -20.33
CA ALA A 125 2.78 -13.67 -21.37
C ALA A 125 3.07 -15.05 -20.78
N PRO A 126 2.75 -16.14 -21.50
CA PRO A 126 3.06 -17.48 -21.03
C PRO A 126 4.53 -17.63 -20.67
N PRO A 127 4.87 -18.55 -19.72
CA PRO A 127 6.24 -18.79 -19.23
C PRO A 127 7.29 -19.10 -20.30
N ALA A 128 6.88 -19.34 -21.55
CA ALA A 128 7.80 -19.54 -22.68
C ALA A 128 8.75 -18.37 -22.94
N SER A 129 8.42 -17.15 -22.45
CA SER A 129 9.23 -15.95 -22.66
C SER A 129 10.28 -15.71 -21.57
N TYR A 130 10.16 -16.33 -20.39
CA TYR A 130 11.16 -16.22 -19.30
C TYR A 130 11.10 -17.42 -18.36
N ARG A 131 12.19 -17.63 -17.60
CA ARG A 131 12.28 -18.64 -16.54
C ARG A 131 12.90 -18.04 -15.30
N CYS A 132 12.39 -18.43 -14.14
CA CYS A 132 12.98 -18.06 -12.84
C CYS A 132 14.00 -19.11 -12.39
N LYS A 133 14.92 -18.71 -11.50
CA LYS A 133 16.02 -19.55 -11.02
C LYS A 133 15.58 -20.75 -10.20
N ALA A 134 14.49 -20.60 -9.43
CA ALA A 134 14.06 -21.60 -8.47
C ALA A 134 12.55 -21.89 -8.62
N ALA A 135 12.09 -22.94 -7.93
CA ALA A 135 10.67 -23.24 -7.84
C ALA A 135 9.93 -22.16 -7.04
N VAL A 136 8.62 -22.04 -7.30
CA VAL A 136 7.73 -21.15 -6.54
C VAL A 136 7.84 -21.42 -5.05
N GLY A 137 7.96 -20.36 -4.26
CA GLY A 137 8.01 -20.46 -2.80
C GLY A 137 9.32 -20.96 -2.20
N SER A 138 10.38 -21.19 -3.02
CA SER A 138 11.70 -21.59 -2.52
C SER A 138 12.34 -20.52 -1.63
N ARG A 139 11.92 -19.25 -1.78
CA ARG A 139 12.37 -18.09 -1.01
C ARG A 139 11.15 -17.37 -0.42
N PRO A 140 10.55 -17.94 0.64
CA PRO A 140 9.29 -17.44 1.18
C PRO A 140 9.41 -16.03 1.79
N ASP A 141 10.61 -15.58 2.15
CA ASP A 141 10.85 -14.25 2.71
C ASP A 141 10.77 -13.13 1.64
N ASP A 142 10.96 -13.47 0.37
CA ASP A 142 10.79 -12.53 -0.74
C ASP A 142 9.29 -12.35 -1.10
N MET A 143 8.43 -13.29 -0.69
CA MET A 143 7.03 -13.33 -1.07
C MET A 143 6.18 -12.29 -0.33
N LYS A 144 5.16 -11.79 -1.04
CA LYS A 144 4.18 -10.86 -0.47
C LYS A 144 3.13 -11.60 0.33
N THR A 145 2.59 -10.95 1.36
CA THR A 145 1.72 -11.59 2.36
C THR A 145 0.26 -11.18 2.23
N VAL A 146 -0.62 -12.12 2.53
CA VAL A 146 -2.07 -11.91 2.61
C VAL A 146 -2.64 -12.50 3.89
N VAL A 147 -3.72 -11.86 4.36
CA VAL A 147 -4.65 -12.40 5.37
C VAL A 147 -5.93 -12.84 4.67
N ILE A 148 -6.44 -14.02 5.01
CA ILE A 148 -7.76 -14.47 4.58
C ILE A 148 -8.79 -13.92 5.57
N GLY A 149 -9.63 -13.01 5.13
CA GLY A 149 -10.68 -12.40 5.94
C GLY A 149 -12.05 -13.03 5.73
N PRO A 150 -13.11 -12.41 6.28
CA PRO A 150 -14.48 -12.88 6.15
C PRO A 150 -14.85 -13.19 4.70
N ARG A 151 -15.62 -14.24 4.51
CA ARG A 151 -16.09 -14.73 3.20
C ARG A 151 -14.95 -15.10 2.22
N GLY A 152 -13.75 -15.40 2.71
CA GLY A 152 -12.60 -15.75 1.88
C GLY A 152 -12.00 -14.57 1.10
N THR A 153 -12.23 -13.34 1.53
CA THR A 153 -11.62 -12.15 0.94
C THR A 153 -10.12 -12.13 1.25
N LEU A 154 -9.29 -11.86 0.23
CA LEU A 154 -7.83 -11.81 0.37
C LEU A 154 -7.37 -10.37 0.62
N TYR A 155 -6.87 -10.10 1.81
CA TYR A 155 -6.34 -8.80 2.22
C TYR A 155 -4.81 -8.80 2.12
N LEU A 156 -4.28 -7.97 1.22
CA LEU A 156 -2.85 -7.81 1.01
C LEU A 156 -2.24 -7.02 2.17
N THR A 157 -1.30 -7.59 2.92
CA THR A 157 -0.63 -6.92 4.05
C THR A 157 0.77 -6.43 3.71
N ASP A 158 1.47 -7.07 2.75
CA ASP A 158 2.70 -6.56 2.14
C ASP A 158 2.63 -6.71 0.61
N GLY A 159 3.33 -5.81 -0.10
CA GLY A 159 3.46 -5.86 -1.57
C GLY A 159 2.60 -4.86 -2.33
N HIS A 160 1.95 -3.90 -1.67
CA HIS A 160 1.10 -2.89 -2.32
C HIS A 160 1.82 -2.15 -3.46
N HIS A 161 3.06 -1.72 -3.27
CA HIS A 161 3.86 -1.08 -4.33
C HIS A 161 4.23 -2.05 -5.43
N THR A 162 4.67 -3.27 -5.09
CA THR A 162 5.08 -4.30 -6.06
C THR A 162 3.94 -4.69 -6.98
N PHE A 163 2.77 -5.01 -6.40
CA PHE A 163 1.62 -5.43 -7.19
C PHE A 163 0.95 -4.28 -7.94
N SER A 164 1.00 -3.06 -7.40
CA SER A 164 0.61 -1.86 -8.14
C SER A 164 1.53 -1.61 -9.34
N THR A 165 2.83 -1.86 -9.19
CA THR A 165 3.79 -1.79 -10.30
C THR A 165 3.48 -2.84 -11.37
N PHE A 166 3.26 -4.09 -10.98
CA PHE A 166 2.93 -5.15 -11.94
C PHE A 166 1.63 -4.85 -12.67
N ARG A 167 0.60 -4.38 -11.97
CA ARG A 167 -0.67 -4.02 -12.59
C ARG A 167 -0.53 -2.90 -13.61
N ALA A 168 0.32 -1.91 -13.34
CA ALA A 168 0.56 -0.76 -14.21
C ALA A 168 1.56 -1.06 -15.36
N ALA A 169 2.40 -2.07 -15.22
CA ALA A 169 3.33 -2.49 -16.27
C ALA A 169 2.59 -2.92 -17.55
N ASP A 170 3.31 -3.01 -18.65
CA ASP A 170 2.81 -3.44 -19.95
C ASP A 170 1.56 -2.64 -20.43
N GLY A 171 1.51 -1.33 -20.08
CA GLY A 171 0.41 -0.43 -20.43
C GLY A 171 -0.86 -0.67 -19.61
N GLY A 172 -0.73 -1.19 -18.40
CA GLY A 172 -1.86 -1.39 -17.47
C GLY A 172 -2.73 -2.62 -17.77
N ARG A 173 -2.28 -3.50 -18.64
CA ARG A 173 -3.05 -4.69 -19.07
C ARG A 173 -3.01 -5.87 -18.11
N ASN A 174 -2.25 -5.77 -17.01
CA ASN A 174 -1.95 -6.87 -16.09
C ASN A 174 -2.96 -7.01 -14.93
N GLY A 175 -4.19 -6.51 -15.07
CA GLY A 175 -5.20 -6.63 -13.99
C GLY A 175 -5.50 -8.05 -13.54
N GLN A 176 -5.40 -9.02 -14.47
CA GLN A 176 -5.60 -10.45 -14.22
C GLN A 176 -4.28 -11.24 -14.08
N LEU A 177 -3.14 -10.55 -13.99
CA LEU A 177 -1.86 -11.23 -13.78
C LEU A 177 -1.94 -12.10 -12.52
N THR A 178 -1.51 -13.35 -12.66
CA THR A 178 -1.45 -14.31 -11.56
C THR A 178 -0.09 -14.22 -10.88
N VAL A 179 -0.12 -14.14 -9.55
CA VAL A 179 1.06 -14.11 -8.67
C VAL A 179 0.92 -15.14 -7.56
N TRP A 180 2.02 -15.43 -6.88
CA TRP A 180 2.01 -16.27 -5.69
C TRP A 180 2.20 -15.41 -4.45
N VAL A 181 1.37 -15.67 -3.42
CA VAL A 181 1.40 -14.95 -2.15
C VAL A 181 1.51 -15.93 -0.98
N LYS A 182 2.09 -15.46 0.11
CA LYS A 182 2.18 -16.20 1.37
C LYS A 182 1.00 -15.83 2.27
N VAL A 183 0.28 -16.83 2.79
CA VAL A 183 -0.78 -16.63 3.77
C VAL A 183 -0.15 -16.44 5.14
N SER A 184 -0.29 -15.25 5.73
CA SER A 184 0.16 -14.99 7.09
C SER A 184 -0.87 -15.47 8.12
N ASP A 185 -2.16 -15.27 7.85
CA ASP A 185 -3.25 -15.60 8.78
C ASP A 185 -4.54 -15.94 8.05
N ASN A 186 -5.40 -16.67 8.75
CA ASN A 186 -6.76 -16.94 8.32
C ASN A 186 -7.76 -16.53 9.41
N PHE A 187 -8.38 -15.36 9.21
CA PHE A 187 -9.38 -14.77 10.10
C PHE A 187 -10.80 -14.90 9.51
N SER A 188 -11.01 -15.78 8.54
CA SER A 188 -12.29 -15.93 7.83
C SER A 188 -13.45 -16.36 8.71
N ALA A 189 -13.18 -16.91 9.89
CA ALA A 189 -14.20 -17.28 10.88
C ALA A 189 -14.72 -16.09 11.70
N LEU A 190 -14.05 -14.93 11.64
CA LEU A 190 -14.48 -13.72 12.36
C LEU A 190 -15.58 -13.01 11.56
N ASP A 191 -16.47 -12.34 12.28
CA ASP A 191 -17.34 -11.33 11.65
C ASP A 191 -16.54 -10.08 11.25
N GLU A 192 -17.15 -9.21 10.48
CA GLU A 192 -16.51 -7.99 9.93
C GLU A 192 -15.92 -7.10 11.04
N THR A 193 -16.63 -6.91 12.14
CA THR A 193 -16.20 -6.06 13.26
C THR A 193 -14.98 -6.64 13.98
N ALA A 194 -15.05 -7.93 14.32
CA ALA A 194 -13.97 -8.65 14.97
C ALA A 194 -12.75 -8.78 14.05
N PHE A 195 -12.95 -8.97 12.74
CA PHE A 195 -11.89 -9.01 11.76
C PHE A 195 -11.09 -7.70 11.75
N TRP A 196 -11.75 -6.55 11.60
CA TRP A 196 -11.04 -5.27 11.57
C TRP A 196 -10.44 -4.88 12.91
N ALA A 197 -11.01 -5.34 14.03
CA ALA A 197 -10.39 -5.21 15.35
C ALA A 197 -9.06 -5.99 15.41
N ARG A 198 -9.06 -7.24 14.95
CA ARG A 198 -7.87 -8.09 14.87
C ARG A 198 -6.80 -7.52 13.94
N MET A 199 -7.18 -7.04 12.77
CA MET A 199 -6.25 -6.41 11.81
C MET A 199 -5.54 -5.19 12.40
N ARG A 200 -6.22 -4.39 13.24
CA ARG A 200 -5.61 -3.26 13.96
C ARG A 200 -4.70 -3.73 15.09
N GLU A 201 -5.16 -4.68 15.91
CA GLU A 201 -4.40 -5.25 17.02
C GLU A 201 -3.06 -5.82 16.56
N GLU A 202 -3.06 -6.52 15.43
CA GLU A 202 -1.87 -7.13 14.84
C GLU A 202 -1.11 -6.19 13.90
N ASN A 203 -1.48 -4.91 13.85
CA ASN A 203 -0.84 -3.91 12.99
C ASN A 203 -0.81 -4.31 11.49
N LYS A 204 -1.87 -4.94 10.99
CA LYS A 204 -2.00 -5.43 9.60
C LYS A 204 -2.84 -4.54 8.71
N VAL A 205 -3.21 -3.35 9.18
CA VAL A 205 -3.97 -2.36 8.43
C VAL A 205 -3.51 -0.95 8.78
N TRP A 206 -3.34 -0.11 7.75
CA TRP A 206 -3.05 1.31 7.87
C TRP A 206 -4.25 2.14 7.45
N LEU A 207 -4.88 2.85 8.39
CA LEU A 207 -6.12 3.59 8.17
C LEU A 207 -5.92 5.11 8.15
N LYS A 208 -4.91 5.56 7.41
CA LYS A 208 -4.70 6.98 7.09
C LYS A 208 -4.46 7.13 5.59
N ASN A 209 -5.13 8.11 4.96
CA ASN A 209 -4.96 8.37 3.54
C ASN A 209 -3.63 9.11 3.23
N GLY A 210 -3.33 9.36 1.94
CA GLY A 210 -2.09 10.04 1.51
C GLY A 210 -1.92 11.47 2.05
N ARG A 211 -2.96 12.05 2.67
CA ARG A 211 -2.92 13.34 3.38
C ARG A 211 -2.84 13.16 4.90
N ASN A 212 -2.56 11.95 5.37
CA ASN A 212 -2.53 11.57 6.78
C ASN A 212 -3.84 11.75 7.54
N GLN A 213 -4.98 11.78 6.85
CA GLN A 213 -6.29 11.86 7.46
C GLN A 213 -6.81 10.46 7.78
N PRO A 214 -7.40 10.24 8.98
CA PRO A 214 -7.93 8.93 9.33
C PRO A 214 -9.11 8.54 8.43
N ILE A 215 -9.20 7.26 8.13
CA ILE A 215 -10.31 6.65 7.39
C ILE A 215 -10.86 5.44 8.15
N THR A 216 -12.04 4.98 7.74
CA THR A 216 -12.60 3.69 8.21
C THR A 216 -12.19 2.55 7.27
N PRO A 217 -12.24 1.28 7.72
CA PRO A 217 -11.97 0.14 6.85
C PRO A 217 -12.84 0.08 5.58
N GLN A 218 -14.08 0.55 5.66
CA GLN A 218 -15.01 0.59 4.53
C GLN A 218 -14.61 1.59 3.45
N GLN A 219 -13.68 2.50 3.76
CA GLN A 219 -13.12 3.48 2.82
C GLN A 219 -11.81 2.99 2.18
N LEU A 220 -11.33 1.80 2.56
CA LEU A 220 -10.20 1.18 1.86
C LEU A 220 -10.57 0.90 0.40
N PRO A 221 -9.63 1.08 -0.55
CA PRO A 221 -9.85 0.70 -1.93
C PRO A 221 -10.13 -0.80 -2.08
N SER A 222 -10.93 -1.16 -3.08
CA SER A 222 -11.26 -2.56 -3.34
C SER A 222 -10.21 -3.32 -4.16
N SER A 223 -9.18 -2.63 -4.67
CA SER A 223 -8.15 -3.26 -5.50
C SER A 223 -6.81 -2.53 -5.39
N VAL A 224 -5.72 -3.23 -5.63
CA VAL A 224 -4.38 -2.64 -5.75
C VAL A 224 -4.22 -1.89 -7.08
N GLY A 225 -3.29 -0.95 -7.15
CA GLY A 225 -2.93 -0.22 -8.37
C GLY A 225 -3.04 1.31 -8.22
N LEU A 226 -2.36 2.04 -9.11
CA LEU A 226 -2.30 3.50 -9.13
C LEU A 226 -3.67 4.18 -9.33
N GLN A 227 -4.64 3.47 -9.91
CA GLN A 227 -5.99 4.00 -10.12
C GLN A 227 -6.87 3.90 -8.88
N SER A 228 -6.50 3.06 -7.93
CA SER A 228 -7.30 2.75 -6.73
C SER A 228 -6.68 3.30 -5.46
N LEU A 229 -5.36 3.19 -5.32
CA LEU A 229 -4.60 3.66 -4.17
C LEU A 229 -4.20 5.13 -4.38
N GLY A 230 -4.38 5.96 -3.36
CA GLY A 230 -3.95 7.37 -3.40
C GLY A 230 -2.43 7.53 -3.37
N ASP A 231 -1.93 8.68 -3.84
CA ASP A 231 -0.52 9.04 -3.68
C ASP A 231 -0.23 9.58 -2.29
N ASP A 232 0.87 9.12 -1.71
CA ASP A 232 1.49 9.68 -0.51
C ASP A 232 2.92 10.14 -0.83
N PRO A 233 3.12 11.43 -1.09
CA PRO A 233 4.46 11.96 -1.42
C PRO A 233 5.49 11.77 -0.29
N TYR A 234 5.08 11.80 0.98
CA TYR A 234 6.00 11.54 2.10
C TYR A 234 6.40 10.06 2.16
N ARG A 235 5.47 9.16 1.81
CA ARG A 235 5.81 7.73 1.65
C ARG A 235 6.81 7.51 0.51
N SER A 236 6.71 8.28 -0.57
CA SER A 236 7.70 8.31 -1.65
C SER A 236 9.04 8.84 -1.17
N LEU A 237 9.04 9.96 -0.45
CA LEU A 237 10.27 10.54 0.13
C LEU A 237 11.00 9.52 1.02
N VAL A 238 10.28 8.85 1.92
CA VAL A 238 10.85 7.82 2.81
C VAL A 238 11.44 6.66 2.00
N TYR A 239 10.84 6.26 0.90
CA TYR A 239 11.41 5.23 0.04
C TYR A 239 12.81 5.59 -0.45
N PHE A 240 13.04 6.85 -0.83
CA PHE A 240 14.35 7.32 -1.28
C PHE A 240 15.35 7.59 -0.14
N THR A 241 14.89 7.66 1.12
CA THR A 241 15.81 7.72 2.27
C THR A 241 16.27 6.34 2.76
N ARG A 242 15.73 5.24 2.21
CA ARG A 242 16.19 3.88 2.51
C ARG A 242 17.64 3.72 2.09
N ASP A 243 18.48 3.13 2.94
CA ASP A 243 19.91 2.97 2.79
C ASP A 243 20.70 4.28 2.77
N VAL A 244 20.01 5.42 2.83
CA VAL A 244 20.55 6.79 2.97
C VAL A 244 20.55 7.23 4.43
N ALA A 245 19.42 7.03 5.13
CA ALA A 245 19.22 7.46 6.53
C ALA A 245 18.63 6.37 7.44
N TYR A 246 18.06 5.34 6.88
CA TYR A 246 17.60 4.17 7.61
C TYR A 246 17.77 2.90 6.76
N ALA A 247 17.96 1.76 7.42
CA ALA A 247 17.91 0.44 6.82
C ALA A 247 16.90 -0.41 7.61
N PRO A 248 15.87 -1.00 6.96
CA PRO A 248 14.90 -1.82 7.67
C PRO A 248 15.61 -2.95 8.42
N PRO A 249 15.32 -3.17 9.71
CA PRO A 249 15.88 -4.30 10.45
C PRO A 249 15.38 -5.63 9.87
N GLY A 250 16.07 -6.73 10.14
CA GLY A 250 15.75 -8.06 9.61
C GLY A 250 14.33 -8.56 9.95
N HIS A 251 13.74 -8.01 11.03
CA HIS A 251 12.32 -8.21 11.38
C HIS A 251 11.62 -6.85 11.28
N ALA A 252 11.40 -6.38 10.07
CA ALA A 252 10.80 -5.09 9.81
C ALA A 252 9.38 -5.01 10.39
N THR A 253 9.11 -3.93 11.08
CA THR A 253 7.75 -3.59 11.53
C THR A 253 6.85 -3.35 10.32
N GLU A 254 5.64 -3.90 10.31
CA GLU A 254 4.63 -3.56 9.31
C GLU A 254 4.43 -2.04 9.24
N PHE A 255 4.25 -1.51 8.04
CA PHE A 255 4.10 -0.07 7.79
C PHE A 255 5.27 0.81 8.24
N LEU A 256 6.49 0.27 8.34
CA LEU A 256 7.67 0.99 8.81
C LEU A 256 7.85 2.35 8.13
N GLU A 257 7.69 2.41 6.82
CA GLU A 257 7.87 3.64 6.06
C GLU A 257 6.74 4.66 6.31
N PHE A 258 5.55 4.23 6.72
CA PHE A 258 4.48 5.16 7.10
C PHE A 258 4.76 5.80 8.46
N TYR A 259 5.42 5.13 9.39
CA TYR A 259 5.85 5.75 10.65
C TYR A 259 6.87 6.86 10.37
N TRP A 260 7.84 6.63 9.51
CA TRP A 260 8.76 7.66 9.06
C TRP A 260 8.06 8.79 8.30
N ALA A 261 7.10 8.49 7.43
CA ALA A 261 6.34 9.48 6.68
C ALA A 261 5.52 10.39 7.61
N ASP A 262 4.85 9.82 8.63
CA ASP A 262 4.12 10.60 9.63
C ASP A 262 5.04 11.54 10.40
N TRP A 263 6.20 11.05 10.79
CA TRP A 263 7.17 11.86 11.51
C TRP A 263 7.73 12.99 10.64
N LEU A 264 8.10 12.71 9.39
CA LEU A 264 8.62 13.73 8.46
C LEU A 264 7.58 14.83 8.16
N ARG A 265 6.29 14.48 8.04
CA ARG A 265 5.22 15.46 7.89
C ARG A 265 5.12 16.44 9.04
N SER A 266 5.51 16.04 10.24
CA SER A 266 5.52 16.91 11.41
C SER A 266 6.70 17.89 11.44
N LYS A 267 7.65 17.79 10.50
CA LYS A 267 8.88 18.61 10.48
C LYS A 267 8.75 19.79 9.54
N PRO A 268 8.83 21.04 10.04
CA PRO A 268 8.70 22.24 9.20
C PRO A 268 9.75 22.35 8.10
N VAL A 269 10.91 21.73 8.28
CA VAL A 269 12.02 21.74 7.31
C VAL A 269 11.70 21.02 6.00
N ILE A 270 10.64 20.17 5.99
CA ILE A 270 10.27 19.35 4.85
C ILE A 270 8.82 19.65 4.48
N ASP A 271 8.62 20.58 3.55
CA ASP A 271 7.32 20.89 2.95
C ASP A 271 7.31 20.45 1.48
N LEU A 272 6.88 19.22 1.24
CA LEU A 272 6.84 18.65 -0.11
C LEU A 272 5.88 19.39 -1.06
N ALA A 273 4.93 20.14 -0.55
CA ALA A 273 4.06 20.97 -1.40
C ALA A 273 4.82 22.09 -2.12
N ARG A 274 5.98 22.47 -1.60
CA ARG A 274 6.87 23.49 -2.19
C ARG A 274 8.02 22.91 -3.01
N VAL A 275 8.17 21.58 -3.03
CA VAL A 275 9.25 20.91 -3.76
C VAL A 275 8.76 20.56 -5.17
N ASN A 276 9.52 20.95 -6.20
CA ASN A 276 9.28 20.47 -7.54
C ASN A 276 9.75 19.00 -7.67
N LEU A 277 8.85 18.04 -7.47
CA LEU A 277 9.15 16.61 -7.58
C LEU A 277 9.47 16.13 -9.02
N ARG A 278 9.45 17.02 -10.01
CA ARG A 278 9.89 16.76 -11.39
C ARG A 278 11.32 17.27 -11.64
N ASP A 279 11.90 17.97 -10.69
CA ASP A 279 13.29 18.44 -10.73
C ASP A 279 14.17 17.54 -9.84
N ALA A 280 15.18 16.92 -10.44
CA ALA A 280 16.03 15.96 -9.74
C ALA A 280 16.84 16.62 -8.62
N THR A 281 17.31 17.86 -8.82
CA THR A 281 18.11 18.60 -7.83
C THR A 281 17.23 19.00 -6.64
N ALA A 282 16.05 19.56 -6.90
CA ALA A 282 15.12 19.95 -5.84
C ALA A 282 14.66 18.75 -5.02
N TYR A 283 14.34 17.63 -5.68
CA TYR A 283 13.88 16.44 -4.98
C TYR A 283 15.03 15.77 -4.19
N ALA A 284 16.23 15.65 -4.78
CA ALA A 284 17.41 15.12 -4.05
C ALA A 284 17.77 15.99 -2.84
N HIS A 285 17.62 17.31 -2.95
CA HIS A 285 17.79 18.21 -1.81
C HIS A 285 16.78 17.89 -0.68
N ALA A 286 15.50 17.72 -1.02
CA ALA A 286 14.48 17.34 -0.03
C ALA A 286 14.77 15.99 0.63
N ILE A 287 15.24 14.99 -0.14
CA ILE A 287 15.68 13.69 0.38
C ILE A 287 16.87 13.88 1.34
N GLY A 288 17.84 14.72 0.99
CA GLY A 288 18.99 15.07 1.84
C GLY A 288 18.58 15.71 3.16
N LEU A 289 17.63 16.66 3.15
CA LEU A 289 17.08 17.28 4.36
C LEU A 289 16.36 16.25 5.24
N ALA A 290 15.53 15.39 4.62
CA ALA A 290 14.86 14.32 5.34
C ALA A 290 15.87 13.36 5.99
N ALA A 291 16.89 12.95 5.24
CA ALA A 291 17.95 12.07 5.73
C ALA A 291 18.71 12.70 6.92
N GLN A 292 19.08 13.98 6.83
CA GLN A 292 19.74 14.70 7.91
C GLN A 292 18.87 14.75 9.18
N ALA A 293 17.57 15.04 9.01
CA ALA A 293 16.63 15.06 10.14
C ALA A 293 16.48 13.68 10.80
N MET A 294 16.43 12.61 9.99
CA MET A 294 16.30 11.23 10.50
C MET A 294 17.52 10.80 11.31
N VAL A 295 18.74 10.98 10.77
CA VAL A 295 19.97 10.56 11.46
C VAL A 295 20.36 11.44 12.66
N ALA A 296 19.71 12.58 12.83
CA ALA A 296 19.85 13.41 14.03
C ALA A 296 19.12 12.86 15.27
N LEU A 297 18.25 11.87 15.09
CA LEU A 297 17.54 11.23 16.18
C LEU A 297 18.46 10.31 16.98
N GLN A 298 18.24 10.28 18.31
CA GLN A 298 18.85 9.26 19.15
C GLN A 298 18.08 7.93 18.98
N PRO A 299 18.74 6.77 19.17
CA PRO A 299 18.09 5.46 19.02
C PRO A 299 16.81 5.28 19.84
N ALA A 300 16.71 5.94 21.00
CA ALA A 300 15.55 5.87 21.90
C ALA A 300 14.41 6.86 21.56
N ASP A 301 14.66 7.82 20.66
CA ASP A 301 13.66 8.83 20.30
C ASP A 301 12.43 8.20 19.66
N ILE A 302 11.25 8.68 20.04
CA ILE A 302 9.99 8.23 19.45
C ILE A 302 9.78 8.93 18.10
N VAL A 303 9.64 8.13 17.07
CA VAL A 303 9.33 8.59 15.71
C VAL A 303 7.82 8.80 15.55
N SER A 304 7.05 7.72 15.59
CA SER A 304 5.60 7.77 15.42
C SER A 304 4.96 6.53 16.01
N HIS A 305 3.70 6.63 16.49
CA HIS A 305 2.93 5.48 17.02
C HIS A 305 3.68 4.65 18.07
N GLY A 306 4.48 5.30 18.92
CA GLY A 306 5.29 4.64 19.95
C GLY A 306 6.54 3.92 19.44
N LYS A 307 6.81 3.92 18.13
CA LYS A 307 7.99 3.30 17.54
C LYS A 307 9.22 4.18 17.72
N ARG A 308 10.33 3.56 18.13
CA ARG A 308 11.61 4.23 18.33
C ARG A 308 12.42 4.27 17.03
N ALA A 309 13.33 5.23 16.93
CA ALA A 309 14.22 5.36 15.77
C ALA A 309 15.05 4.09 15.53
N SER A 310 15.53 3.43 16.61
CA SER A 310 16.27 2.16 16.52
C SER A 310 15.41 1.01 15.99
N GLU A 311 14.12 0.94 16.37
CA GLU A 311 13.17 -0.08 15.87
C GLU A 311 12.84 0.12 14.38
N LEU A 312 13.01 1.35 13.88
CA LEU A 312 12.78 1.71 12.48
C LEU A 312 14.10 1.78 11.68
N GLY A 313 15.19 1.31 12.25
CA GLY A 313 16.47 1.12 11.56
C GLY A 313 17.21 2.39 11.21
N VAL A 314 17.09 3.46 12.01
CA VAL A 314 17.84 4.70 11.79
C VAL A 314 19.36 4.43 11.70
N LEU A 315 20.03 5.08 10.77
CA LEU A 315 21.49 5.03 10.63
C LEU A 315 22.16 6.12 11.49
N ASP A 316 23.42 5.89 11.87
CA ASP A 316 24.20 6.85 12.66
C ASP A 316 24.57 8.12 11.88
N ARG A 317 24.55 8.05 10.55
CA ARG A 317 24.91 9.14 9.64
C ARG A 317 24.27 8.97 8.27
N VAL A 318 24.16 10.08 7.53
CA VAL A 318 23.71 10.03 6.13
C VAL A 318 24.73 9.30 5.27
N ASN A 319 24.28 8.28 4.56
CA ASN A 319 25.07 7.62 3.53
C ASN A 319 25.09 8.47 2.27
N ARG A 320 26.11 9.32 2.14
CA ARG A 320 26.27 10.26 1.03
C ARG A 320 26.41 9.56 -0.32
N ALA A 321 27.15 8.45 -0.38
CA ALA A 321 27.33 7.70 -1.62
C ALA A 321 25.99 7.22 -2.18
N THR A 322 25.15 6.60 -1.34
CA THR A 322 23.81 6.16 -1.75
C THR A 322 22.90 7.33 -2.12
N LEU A 323 22.99 8.46 -1.42
CA LEU A 323 22.24 9.68 -1.78
C LEU A 323 22.62 10.20 -3.16
N ASP A 324 23.91 10.27 -3.46
CA ASP A 324 24.43 10.75 -4.74
C ASP A 324 24.03 9.81 -5.89
N GLU A 325 24.03 8.50 -5.67
CA GLU A 325 23.59 7.50 -6.65
C GLU A 325 22.12 7.67 -7.11
N LEU A 326 21.25 8.29 -6.29
CA LEU A 326 19.83 8.46 -6.63
C LEU A 326 19.63 9.27 -7.92
N THR A 327 20.51 10.23 -8.21
CA THR A 327 20.39 11.18 -9.31
C THR A 327 21.22 10.83 -10.54
N LEU A 328 22.02 9.79 -10.48
CA LEU A 328 22.77 9.30 -11.64
C LEU A 328 21.81 8.83 -12.76
N ASP A 329 22.32 8.71 -13.98
CA ASP A 329 21.51 8.34 -15.16
C ASP A 329 20.66 7.06 -14.98
N LYS A 330 21.14 6.10 -14.18
CA LYS A 330 20.42 4.87 -13.82
C LYS A 330 19.99 4.85 -12.35
N GLY A 331 19.96 6.02 -11.72
CA GLY A 331 19.55 6.16 -10.32
C GLY A 331 18.03 6.02 -10.14
N LYS A 332 17.63 5.56 -8.96
CA LYS A 332 16.21 5.31 -8.65
C LYS A 332 15.35 6.57 -8.82
N LEU A 333 15.86 7.71 -8.36
CA LEU A 333 15.15 9.00 -8.44
C LEU A 333 15.03 9.48 -9.90
N ARG A 334 16.08 9.28 -10.69
CA ARG A 334 16.08 9.64 -12.12
C ARG A 334 15.01 8.89 -12.88
N TYR A 335 14.93 7.57 -12.74
CA TYR A 335 13.87 6.76 -13.35
C TYR A 335 12.47 7.19 -12.92
N ALA A 336 12.27 7.49 -11.63
CA ALA A 336 10.97 7.94 -11.12
C ALA A 336 10.53 9.27 -11.76
N ILE A 337 11.44 10.23 -11.83
CA ILE A 337 11.18 11.56 -12.42
C ILE A 337 10.91 11.47 -13.92
N ASP A 338 11.71 10.70 -14.65
CA ASP A 338 11.54 10.55 -16.09
C ASP A 338 10.22 9.87 -16.44
N TYR A 339 9.81 8.86 -15.66
CA TYR A 339 8.49 8.26 -15.79
C TYR A 339 7.35 9.24 -15.44
N ARG A 340 7.47 9.99 -14.34
CA ARG A 340 6.50 11.03 -13.96
C ARG A 340 6.33 12.09 -15.06
N LYS A 341 7.43 12.46 -15.74
CA LYS A 341 7.39 13.39 -16.87
C LYS A 341 6.68 12.80 -18.08
N SER A 342 6.85 11.51 -18.35
CA SER A 342 6.20 10.84 -19.50
C SER A 342 4.68 10.73 -19.36
N LEU A 343 4.15 10.71 -18.14
CA LEU A 343 2.70 10.67 -17.89
C LEU A 343 1.99 11.99 -18.26
N HIS A 344 2.71 13.11 -18.20
CA HIS A 344 2.18 14.44 -18.49
C HIS A 344 3.23 15.22 -19.29
N PRO A 345 3.43 14.90 -20.57
CA PRO A 345 4.28 15.70 -21.42
C PRO A 345 3.74 17.12 -21.48
N ARG A 346 4.62 18.13 -21.35
CA ARG A 346 4.26 19.55 -21.47
C ARG A 346 3.99 19.87 -22.92
#